data_00397b819276b0163b639822c6e5ada6
#
_entry.id   00397b819276b0163b639822c6e5ada6
#
_cell.length_a   1.000
_cell.length_b   1.000
_cell.length_c   1.000
_cell.angle_alpha   90.00
_cell.angle_beta   90.00
_cell.angle_gamma   90.00
#
_symmetry.space_group_name_H-M   'P 1'
#
loop_
_entity.id
_entity.type
_entity.pdbx_description
1 polymer ?
#
loop_
_entity_poly.entity_id
_entity_poly.type
_entity_poly.pdbx_seq_one_letter_code
_entity_poly.pdbx_strand_id
1 'polypeptide(L)'
;MAITINVRYTGTGGQARAFAREMASSGTVSMIREEPGNLRYEYYVSLEDPETVLLVDSWTGQDALDAHHASPMMERIARLRDQYDLHMSVKRFGASPTTPLTRDSSDGDRIYVLSAGQGLQMARDGGMAWRI
;
A
#
# COMPACT_ATOMS: atom_id res chain seq x y z
N MET A 1 5.09 17.87 1.86
CA MET A 1 3.70 17.59 1.86
C MET A 1 3.46 16.14 2.10
N ALA A 2 2.67 15.84 3.06
CA ALA A 2 2.42 14.45 3.43
C ALA A 2 1.65 13.71 2.37
N ILE A 3 1.91 12.43 2.22
CA ILE A 3 1.26 11.60 1.25
C ILE A 3 0.67 10.42 1.98
N THR A 4 -0.56 10.08 1.66
CA THR A 4 -1.21 8.92 2.23
C THR A 4 -1.55 7.96 1.11
N ILE A 5 -1.22 6.71 1.30
CA ILE A 5 -1.53 5.68 0.34
C ILE A 5 -2.48 4.72 1.02
N ASN A 6 -3.56 4.41 0.38
CA ASN A 6 -4.49 3.42 0.90
C ASN A 6 -4.34 2.19 0.00
N VAL A 7 -4.03 1.06 0.59
CA VAL A 7 -3.87 -0.16 -0.17
C VAL A 7 -4.96 -1.11 0.29
N ARG A 8 -5.81 -1.54 -0.62
CA ARG A 8 -6.85 -2.47 -0.27
C ARG A 8 -6.38 -3.84 -0.70
N TYR A 9 -6.32 -4.77 0.24
CA TYR A 9 -5.94 -6.14 -0.05
C TYR A 9 -7.20 -7.00 0.03
N THR A 10 -7.41 -7.81 -0.97
CA THR A 10 -8.60 -8.67 -1.00
C THR A 10 -8.15 -10.09 -1.26
N GLY A 11 -8.71 -11.01 -0.58
CA GLY A 11 -8.38 -12.42 -0.74
C GLY A 11 -9.61 -13.27 -0.47
N THR A 12 -9.41 -14.54 -0.21
CA THR A 12 -10.51 -15.43 0.11
C THR A 12 -10.12 -16.22 1.36
N GLY A 13 -11.10 -16.71 2.04
CA GLY A 13 -10.86 -17.57 3.18
C GLY A 13 -10.09 -16.94 4.33
N GLY A 14 -10.20 -15.64 4.48
CA GLY A 14 -9.52 -14.95 5.57
C GLY A 14 -8.06 -14.65 5.28
N GLN A 15 -7.61 -14.85 4.05
CA GLN A 15 -6.21 -14.63 3.71
C GLN A 15 -5.74 -13.20 3.90
N ALA A 16 -6.56 -12.22 3.62
CA ALA A 16 -6.13 -10.84 3.79
C ALA A 16 -5.89 -10.53 5.27
N ARG A 17 -6.76 -11.05 6.14
CA ARG A 17 -6.57 -10.82 7.56
C ARG A 17 -5.36 -11.59 8.06
N ALA A 18 -5.11 -12.78 7.54
CA ALA A 18 -3.96 -13.56 7.94
C ALA A 18 -2.67 -12.84 7.53
N PHE A 19 -2.67 -12.26 6.35
CA PHE A 19 -1.53 -11.49 5.87
C PHE A 19 -1.28 -10.32 6.83
N ALA A 20 -2.32 -9.56 7.16
CA ALA A 20 -2.15 -8.40 8.03
C ALA A 20 -1.66 -8.82 9.41
N ARG A 21 -2.14 -9.94 9.91
CA ARG A 21 -1.69 -10.39 11.20
C ARG A 21 -0.24 -10.79 11.14
N GLU A 22 0.18 -11.42 10.08
CA GLU A 22 1.57 -11.80 9.97
C GLU A 22 2.48 -10.59 9.81
N MET A 23 2.03 -9.58 9.07
CA MET A 23 2.79 -8.36 8.95
C MET A 23 3.02 -7.76 10.34
N ALA A 24 2.01 -7.80 11.18
CA ALA A 24 2.12 -7.24 12.51
C ALA A 24 2.94 -8.13 13.44
N SER A 25 2.69 -9.42 13.45
CA SER A 25 3.32 -10.28 14.42
C SER A 25 4.77 -10.58 14.09
N SER A 26 5.16 -10.47 12.86
CA SER A 26 6.54 -10.75 12.48
C SER A 26 7.47 -9.58 12.77
N GLY A 27 6.94 -8.47 13.22
CA GLY A 27 7.75 -7.29 13.47
C GLY A 27 7.93 -6.42 12.24
N THR A 28 7.39 -6.81 11.12
CA THR A 28 7.55 -6.03 9.88
C THR A 28 6.89 -4.67 10.02
N VAL A 29 5.68 -4.62 10.56
CA VAL A 29 5.01 -3.33 10.72
C VAL A 29 5.80 -2.44 11.66
N SER A 30 6.33 -2.97 12.74
CA SER A 30 7.10 -2.17 13.67
C SER A 30 8.33 -1.60 13.01
N MET A 31 8.99 -2.36 12.17
CA MET A 31 10.16 -1.87 11.49
C MET A 31 9.81 -0.80 10.49
N ILE A 32 8.70 -0.93 9.81
CA ILE A 32 8.29 0.09 8.86
C ILE A 32 7.95 1.38 9.61
N ARG A 33 7.32 1.27 10.74
CA ARG A 33 6.97 2.46 11.49
C ARG A 33 8.19 3.21 12.00
N GLU A 34 9.33 2.56 12.04
CA GLU A 34 10.54 3.23 12.43
C GLU A 34 11.30 3.82 11.25
N GLU A 35 10.84 3.62 10.06
CA GLU A 35 11.52 4.20 8.90
C GLU A 35 11.36 5.71 8.91
N PRO A 36 12.36 6.45 8.53
CA PRO A 36 12.28 7.90 8.56
C PRO A 36 11.12 8.41 7.73
N GLY A 37 10.35 9.27 8.30
CA GLY A 37 9.22 9.88 7.58
C GLY A 37 7.93 9.10 7.61
N ASN A 38 7.92 7.93 8.25
CA ASN A 38 6.65 7.21 8.33
C ASN A 38 5.74 7.88 9.34
N LEU A 39 4.53 8.22 8.94
CA LEU A 39 3.56 8.84 9.81
C LEU A 39 2.49 7.86 10.24
N ARG A 40 2.23 6.84 9.46
CA ARG A 40 1.17 5.92 9.80
C ARG A 40 1.34 4.65 8.98
N TYR A 41 1.13 3.53 9.56
CA TYR A 41 1.15 2.26 8.85
C TYR A 41 0.23 1.35 9.66
N GLU A 42 -1.06 1.34 9.30
CA GLU A 42 -2.05 0.63 10.06
C GLU A 42 -2.99 -0.17 9.20
N TYR A 43 -3.38 -1.34 9.65
CA TYR A 43 -4.29 -2.17 8.91
C TYR A 43 -5.67 -2.14 9.54
N TYR A 44 -6.71 -2.15 8.72
CA TYR A 44 -8.08 -2.15 9.17
C TYR A 44 -8.87 -3.20 8.38
N VAL A 45 -9.82 -3.84 9.00
CA VAL A 45 -10.66 -4.81 8.31
C VAL A 45 -11.98 -4.16 7.94
N SER A 46 -12.47 -4.40 6.76
CA SER A 46 -13.73 -3.82 6.37
C SER A 46 -14.85 -4.50 7.14
N LEU A 47 -15.78 -3.72 7.65
CA LEU A 47 -16.87 -4.27 8.39
C LEU A 47 -17.82 -5.00 7.46
N GLU A 48 -17.96 -4.52 6.25
CA GLU A 48 -18.88 -5.11 5.32
C GLU A 48 -18.28 -6.26 4.55
N ASP A 49 -17.00 -6.37 4.47
CA ASP A 49 -16.37 -7.38 3.69
C ASP A 49 -15.12 -7.89 4.41
N PRO A 50 -15.25 -8.88 5.24
CA PRO A 50 -14.10 -9.34 6.02
C PRO A 50 -12.98 -9.94 5.18
N GLU A 51 -13.19 -10.10 3.89
CA GLU A 51 -12.12 -10.56 3.03
C GLU A 51 -11.29 -9.38 2.51
N THR A 52 -11.59 -8.19 2.96
CA THR A 52 -10.86 -7.00 2.54
C THR A 52 -10.19 -6.34 3.74
N VAL A 53 -8.92 -6.04 3.58
CA VAL A 53 -8.17 -5.34 4.60
C VAL A 53 -7.62 -4.09 3.97
N LEU A 54 -7.69 -2.98 4.67
CA LEU A 54 -7.18 -1.71 4.18
C LEU A 54 -5.92 -1.36 4.94
N LEU A 55 -4.87 -1.02 4.25
CA LEU A 55 -3.68 -0.48 4.86
C LEU A 55 -3.70 1.02 4.64
N VAL A 56 -3.52 1.79 5.69
CA VAL A 56 -3.34 3.22 5.58
C VAL A 56 -1.87 3.48 5.85
N ASP A 57 -1.17 4.04 4.88
CA ASP A 57 0.25 4.15 4.85
C ASP A 57 0.59 5.59 4.54
N SER A 58 1.08 6.37 5.48
CA SER A 58 1.35 7.79 5.29
C SER A 58 2.79 8.15 5.54
N TRP A 59 3.27 9.06 4.75
CA TRP A 59 4.68 9.48 4.81
C TRP A 59 4.80 10.99 4.74
N THR A 60 5.90 11.53 5.22
CA THR A 60 6.07 12.97 5.28
C THR A 60 6.21 13.58 3.89
N GLY A 61 6.58 12.80 2.91
CA GLY A 61 6.70 13.30 1.55
C GLY A 61 7.18 12.23 0.62
N GLN A 62 7.38 12.59 -0.62
CA GLN A 62 7.75 11.65 -1.65
C GLN A 62 9.10 10.97 -1.39
N ASP A 63 10.06 11.71 -0.86
CA ASP A 63 11.36 11.13 -0.61
C ASP A 63 11.28 10.00 0.41
N ALA A 64 10.50 10.18 1.46
CA ALA A 64 10.35 9.16 2.47
C ALA A 64 9.63 7.95 1.90
N LEU A 65 8.64 8.17 1.09
CA LEU A 65 7.90 7.10 0.46
C LEU A 65 8.82 6.34 -0.48
N ASP A 66 9.63 7.03 -1.26
CA ASP A 66 10.53 6.40 -2.19
C ASP A 66 11.56 5.55 -1.44
N ALA A 67 12.04 6.05 -0.32
CA ALA A 67 13.01 5.31 0.47
C ALA A 67 12.38 4.02 1.00
N HIS A 68 11.14 4.10 1.41
CA HIS A 68 10.42 2.93 1.88
C HIS A 68 10.31 1.91 0.75
N HIS A 69 9.94 2.37 -0.44
CA HIS A 69 9.75 1.47 -1.56
C HIS A 69 11.07 0.85 -2.04
N ALA A 70 12.17 1.46 -1.70
CA ALA A 70 13.46 0.91 -2.05
C ALA A 70 14.02 0.03 -0.94
N SER A 71 13.32 -0.09 0.17
CA SER A 71 13.86 -0.81 1.31
C SER A 71 13.70 -2.32 1.16
N PRO A 72 14.47 -3.08 1.89
CA PRO A 72 14.35 -4.54 1.82
C PRO A 72 13.00 -5.05 2.30
N MET A 73 12.26 -4.22 3.05
CA MET A 73 10.97 -4.63 3.55
C MET A 73 10.02 -4.90 2.40
N MET A 74 10.20 -4.20 1.30
CA MET A 74 9.28 -4.35 0.19
C MET A 74 9.31 -5.75 -0.39
N GLU A 75 10.47 -6.38 -0.40
CA GLU A 75 10.58 -7.70 -0.91
C GLU A 75 9.85 -8.66 0.02
N ARG A 76 9.94 -8.43 1.30
CA ARG A 76 9.26 -9.26 2.26
C ARG A 76 7.76 -9.10 2.11
N ILE A 77 7.27 -7.88 1.95
CA ILE A 77 5.86 -7.62 1.79
C ILE A 77 5.35 -8.31 0.53
N ALA A 78 6.10 -8.22 -0.55
CA ALA A 78 5.68 -8.80 -1.79
C ALA A 78 5.59 -10.33 -1.67
N ARG A 79 6.55 -10.93 -1.00
CA ARG A 79 6.52 -12.34 -0.83
C ARG A 79 5.32 -12.77 0.00
N LEU A 80 5.00 -12.06 1.05
CA LEU A 80 3.87 -12.40 1.87
C LEU A 80 2.57 -12.21 1.09
N ARG A 81 2.47 -11.14 0.33
CA ARG A 81 1.28 -10.90 -0.45
C ARG A 81 1.06 -12.05 -1.43
N ASP A 82 2.12 -12.55 -2.05
CA ASP A 82 2.00 -13.63 -2.98
C ASP A 82 1.66 -14.94 -2.25
N GLN A 83 2.21 -15.14 -1.08
CA GLN A 83 1.95 -16.32 -0.33
C GLN A 83 0.48 -16.41 0.04
N TYR A 84 -0.14 -15.29 0.34
CA TYR A 84 -1.54 -15.28 0.71
C TYR A 84 -2.47 -15.06 -0.50
N ASP A 85 -1.90 -15.00 -1.68
CA ASP A 85 -2.66 -14.87 -2.93
C ASP A 85 -3.62 -13.69 -2.89
N LEU A 86 -3.11 -12.52 -2.59
CA LEU A 86 -3.95 -11.35 -2.46
C LEU A 86 -3.96 -10.50 -3.69
N HIS A 87 -5.09 -9.84 -3.91
CA HIS A 87 -5.20 -8.86 -4.95
C HIS A 87 -5.11 -7.53 -4.24
N MET A 88 -4.61 -6.52 -4.89
CA MET A 88 -4.38 -5.25 -4.26
C MET A 88 -4.80 -4.12 -5.15
N SER A 89 -5.37 -3.09 -4.58
CA SER A 89 -5.62 -1.85 -5.32
C SER A 89 -5.10 -0.71 -4.48
N VAL A 90 -4.62 0.32 -5.10
CA VAL A 90 -3.93 1.40 -4.43
C VAL A 90 -4.54 2.73 -4.77
N LYS A 91 -4.67 3.61 -3.77
CA LYS A 91 -5.18 4.92 -4.00
C LYS A 91 -4.27 5.88 -3.29
N ARG A 92 -3.87 6.94 -3.90
CA ARG A 92 -2.95 7.88 -3.33
C ARG A 92 -3.62 9.19 -3.03
N PHE A 93 -3.32 9.77 -1.88
CA PHE A 93 -3.84 11.07 -1.52
C PHE A 93 -2.66 11.98 -1.21
N GLY A 94 -2.71 13.17 -1.68
CA GLY A 94 -1.63 14.13 -1.46
C GLY A 94 -1.09 14.59 -2.78
N ALA A 95 -0.21 15.53 -2.76
CA ALA A 95 0.26 16.12 -3.98
C ALA A 95 1.16 15.18 -4.73
N SER A 96 1.12 15.27 -6.00
CA SER A 96 2.00 14.51 -6.82
C SER A 96 2.69 15.49 -7.72
N PRO A 97 3.93 15.45 -7.80
CA PRO A 97 4.64 16.40 -8.61
C PRO A 97 4.29 16.28 -10.06
N THR A 98 4.00 15.14 -10.50
CA THR A 98 3.76 15.04 -11.89
C THR A 98 2.33 14.89 -12.26
N THR A 99 1.47 14.52 -11.42
CA THR A 99 0.13 14.30 -11.80
C THR A 99 -0.81 14.87 -10.84
N PRO A 100 -1.57 15.69 -11.21
CA PRO A 100 -2.47 16.33 -10.35
C PRO A 100 -3.47 15.33 -9.94
N LEU A 101 -3.86 15.43 -8.75
CA LEU A 101 -4.79 14.51 -8.34
C LEU A 101 -6.03 14.93 -8.74
N THR A 102 -6.51 14.74 -9.66
CA THR A 102 -7.68 15.24 -10.15
C THR A 102 -8.78 14.86 -9.52
N ARG A 103 -9.09 14.63 -9.05
CA ARG A 103 -10.05 14.41 -8.54
C ARG A 103 -11.12 14.03 -8.99
N ASP A 104 -11.26 13.54 -9.56
CA ASP A 104 -12.28 13.19 -10.08
C ASP A 104 -13.00 12.52 -9.14
N SER A 105 -13.62 13.06 -8.55
CA SER A 105 -14.27 12.50 -7.66
C SER A 105 -15.09 11.41 -7.91
N SER A 106 -15.65 11.40 -8.85
CA SER A 106 -16.56 10.44 -9.09
C SER A 106 -15.85 9.19 -8.91
N ASP A 107 -14.64 9.21 -8.97
CA ASP A 107 -14.08 8.05 -8.86
C ASP A 107 -13.39 8.01 -7.73
N GLY A 108 -13.81 8.25 -6.73
CA GLY A 108 -13.17 8.21 -5.60
C GLY A 108 -12.27 7.11 -5.48
N ASP A 109 -12.45 6.15 -6.11
CA ASP A 109 -11.54 5.14 -6.00
C ASP A 109 -10.64 5.00 -7.06
N ARG A 110 -10.45 5.90 -7.84
CA ARG A 110 -9.64 5.82 -8.86
C ARG A 110 -8.30 5.48 -8.42
N ILE A 111 -7.70 4.59 -8.86
CA ILE A 111 -6.43 4.25 -8.57
C ILE A 111 -5.42 5.01 -9.23
N TYR A 112 -4.70 5.69 -8.55
CA TYR A 112 -3.71 6.47 -9.14
C TYR A 112 -2.58 5.77 -9.64
N VAL A 113 -2.53 4.67 -9.36
CA VAL A 113 -1.47 3.97 -9.86
C VAL A 113 -1.13 4.27 -11.12
N LEU A 114 -2.00 4.52 -11.69
CA LEU A 114 -1.76 4.68 -12.97
C LEU A 114 -1.02 5.71 -13.19
N SER A 115 -0.96 6.37 -12.40
CA SER A 115 -0.37 7.36 -12.72
C SER A 115 0.80 6.93 -13.06
N ALA A 116 1.04 7.07 -13.87
CA ALA A 116 2.24 6.83 -14.23
C ALA A 116 2.39 5.47 -14.42
N GLY A 117 1.58 4.87 -14.34
CA GLY A 117 1.73 3.60 -14.66
C GLY A 117 2.72 2.89 -13.91
N GLN A 118 3.35 3.51 -13.10
CA GLN A 118 4.29 2.85 -12.47
C GLN A 118 3.74 1.97 -11.48
N GLY A 119 3.01 2.37 -10.68
CA GLY A 119 2.56 1.57 -9.65
C GLY A 119 1.84 0.40 -10.18
N LEU A 120 1.17 0.59 -11.16
CA LEU A 120 0.40 -0.41 -11.68
C LEU A 120 1.25 -1.51 -12.15
N GLN A 121 2.27 -1.21 -12.74
CA GLN A 121 3.06 -2.18 -13.23
C GLN A 121 3.57 -3.02 -12.20
N MET A 122 3.88 -2.51 -11.17
CA MET A 122 4.40 -3.25 -10.27
C MET A 122 3.47 -4.18 -9.79
N ALA A 123 2.36 -3.88 -9.55
CA ALA A 123 1.39 -4.70 -9.08
C ALA A 123 1.31 -5.88 -9.95
N ARG A 124 1.39 -5.65 -11.18
CA ARG A 124 1.22 -6.67 -12.04
C ARG A 124 2.36 -7.59 -12.03
N ASP A 125 3.45 -7.18 -11.88
CA ASP A 125 4.56 -7.98 -11.87
C ASP A 125 4.79 -8.65 -10.58
N GLY A 126 3.96 -8.67 -9.78
CA GLY A 126 4.25 -9.34 -8.64
C GLY A 126 4.97 -8.58 -7.71
N GLY A 127 4.92 -7.52 -7.93
CA GLY A 127 5.46 -6.81 -7.05
C GLY A 127 6.57 -6.36 -6.83
N MET A 128 6.94 -5.88 -7.39
CA MET A 128 8.02 -5.51 -7.27
C MET A 128 8.10 -4.24 -6.77
N ALA A 129 8.49 -3.49 -7.00
CA ALA A 129 8.71 -2.31 -6.50
C ALA A 129 7.60 -1.45 -6.55
N TRP A 130 7.33 -0.68 -5.71
CA TRP A 130 6.33 0.24 -5.77
C TRP A 130 6.85 1.45 -6.32
N ARG A 131 6.24 2.06 -7.17
CA ARG A 131 6.69 3.25 -7.66
C ARG A 131 5.65 4.22 -7.55
N ILE A 132 4.80 4.27 -6.68
CA ILE A 132 3.75 5.24 -6.59
C ILE A 132 4.17 6.57 -6.23
#